data_0b7191c747b1270cbe5bf948ba787b51
#
_entry.id   0b7191c747b1270cbe5bf948ba787b51
#
_cell.length_a   1.000
_cell.length_b   1.000
_cell.length_c   1.000
_cell.angle_alpha   90.00
_cell.angle_beta   90.00
_cell.angle_gamma   90.00
#
_symmetry.space_group_name_H-M   'P 1'
#
loop_
_entity.id
_entity.type
_entity.pdbx_description
1 polymer ?
#
loop_
_entity_poly.entity_id
_entity_poly.type
_entity_poly.pdbx_seq_one_letter_code
_entity_poly.pdbx_strand_id
1 'polypeptide(L)'
;MSELDFGEYVLGALVDSEGRGFGEWGLCADDWLDGRYSAIYEALEDCWKQFGCFDWVSVRSRLKQPELVVALDLVYGLGAFQSKFLFSWIPQFLRQVRDKRVQLASELGDVARITEVIEVTDERLKRFVVVESPDTAFDLQITMNEILNPKLKMLSCLGRLNDLIVGFRPSGLYVVGARPGVGKTVVGMQLAWGLSATVGTVFFSLEMSKEQLLTRVYSSQLNIPLSRLESGEVLPKDKGWMQQFIRDYDRKLFVSDTGGQAVAQLRAYLLKLCEKQEVRVAVVDYLQLISASNSRASKYEQISQISIDLKNLAKELDIAIIALAQLNRRVDSGKADDRPVASDLRDSGQIEQDADVIMLLSREQNDDDKFRDDRINSDPQHAKLNGDMLGYKSVILVDVVKNRHGRTGMFKAKFDGDYSRIVEF
;
A
#
# COMPACT_ATOMS: atom_id res chain seq x y z
N MET A 1 -2.45 -19.12 -7.81
CA MET A 1 -3.84 -19.59 -7.77
C MET A 1 -4.64 -18.60 -8.59
N SER A 2 -5.30 -19.05 -9.66
CA SER A 2 -6.23 -18.26 -10.43
C SER A 2 -7.23 -17.59 -9.49
N GLU A 3 -7.64 -16.35 -9.81
CA GLU A 3 -8.70 -15.63 -9.13
C GLU A 3 -9.83 -16.58 -8.77
N LEU A 4 -10.04 -16.81 -7.48
CA LEU A 4 -11.15 -17.58 -6.96
C LEU A 4 -12.42 -16.88 -7.44
N ASP A 5 -13.14 -17.50 -8.35
CA ASP A 5 -14.45 -16.99 -8.75
C ASP A 5 -15.42 -17.27 -7.59
N PHE A 6 -15.59 -16.26 -6.71
CA PHE A 6 -16.51 -16.34 -5.59
C PHE A 6 -17.93 -16.76 -6.01
N GLY A 7 -18.30 -16.50 -7.27
CA GLY A 7 -19.57 -16.93 -7.82
C GLY A 7 -19.78 -18.44 -7.77
N GLU A 8 -18.75 -19.22 -8.07
CA GLU A 8 -18.82 -20.68 -8.03
C GLU A 8 -19.05 -21.20 -6.60
N TYR A 9 -18.32 -20.66 -5.64
CA TYR A 9 -18.46 -21.04 -4.23
C TYR A 9 -19.79 -20.59 -3.64
N VAL A 10 -20.26 -19.38 -3.95
CA VAL A 10 -21.57 -18.88 -3.50
C VAL A 10 -22.68 -19.76 -4.08
N LEU A 11 -22.61 -20.09 -5.37
CA LEU A 11 -23.61 -20.93 -6.01
C LEU A 11 -23.66 -22.35 -5.42
N GLY A 12 -22.48 -22.96 -5.20
CA GLY A 12 -22.37 -24.28 -4.57
C GLY A 12 -22.87 -24.30 -3.13
N ALA A 13 -22.56 -23.26 -2.36
CA ALA A 13 -23.03 -23.10 -1.00
C ALA A 13 -24.55 -22.82 -0.93
N LEU A 14 -25.13 -22.16 -1.94
CA LEU A 14 -26.58 -21.99 -2.09
C LEU A 14 -27.24 -23.35 -2.28
N VAL A 15 -26.69 -24.21 -3.15
CA VAL A 15 -27.24 -25.59 -3.32
C VAL A 15 -27.15 -26.38 -2.02
N ASP A 16 -26.02 -26.28 -1.29
CA ASP A 16 -25.82 -26.93 0.02
C ASP A 16 -26.76 -26.39 1.11
N SER A 17 -27.24 -25.16 0.97
CA SER A 17 -28.14 -24.53 1.94
C SER A 17 -29.56 -25.14 1.96
N GLU A 18 -29.90 -25.97 0.96
CA GLU A 18 -31.25 -26.54 0.77
C GLU A 18 -32.35 -25.48 0.71
N GLY A 19 -32.00 -24.25 0.34
CA GLY A 19 -32.90 -23.10 0.24
C GLY A 19 -33.06 -22.29 1.53
N ARG A 20 -32.35 -22.59 2.59
CA ARG A 20 -32.42 -21.81 3.84
C ARG A 20 -31.98 -20.37 3.59
N GLY A 21 -32.88 -19.42 3.78
CA GLY A 21 -32.65 -17.98 3.58
C GLY A 21 -32.57 -17.52 2.12
N PHE A 22 -32.82 -18.40 1.13
CA PHE A 22 -32.63 -18.13 -0.30
C PHE A 22 -33.30 -16.83 -0.77
N GLY A 23 -34.55 -16.56 -0.39
CA GLY A 23 -35.26 -15.34 -0.77
C GLY A 23 -34.80 -14.07 -0.05
N GLU A 24 -34.04 -14.19 1.04
CA GLU A 24 -33.58 -13.06 1.86
C GLU A 24 -32.29 -12.44 1.35
N TRP A 25 -31.56 -13.15 0.51
CA TRP A 25 -30.18 -12.80 0.11
C TRP A 25 -30.12 -11.78 -1.02
N GLY A 26 -31.25 -11.55 -1.69
CA GLY A 26 -31.39 -10.53 -2.72
C GLY A 26 -30.51 -10.75 -3.94
N LEU A 27 -30.11 -12.01 -4.22
CA LEU A 27 -29.42 -12.41 -5.43
C LEU A 27 -30.41 -12.61 -6.59
N CYS A 28 -29.92 -12.51 -7.83
CA CYS A 28 -30.66 -12.80 -9.04
C CYS A 28 -29.76 -13.46 -10.09
N ALA A 29 -30.36 -14.09 -11.10
CA ALA A 29 -29.61 -14.80 -12.14
C ALA A 29 -28.59 -13.92 -12.85
N ASP A 30 -28.89 -12.65 -13.02
CA ASP A 30 -27.98 -11.68 -13.66
C ASP A 30 -26.71 -11.39 -12.85
N ASP A 31 -26.61 -11.81 -11.58
CA ASP A 31 -25.40 -11.62 -10.80
C ASP A 31 -24.27 -12.55 -11.31
N TRP A 32 -24.61 -13.65 -11.95
CA TRP A 32 -23.60 -14.52 -12.58
C TRP A 32 -23.35 -14.09 -14.00
N LEU A 33 -22.13 -13.64 -14.30
CA LEU A 33 -21.70 -13.22 -15.63
C LEU A 33 -21.50 -14.41 -16.59
N ASP A 34 -21.24 -15.61 -16.06
CA ASP A 34 -21.22 -16.84 -16.85
C ASP A 34 -22.65 -17.40 -16.99
N GLY A 35 -23.11 -17.50 -18.21
CA GLY A 35 -24.47 -17.99 -18.52
C GLY A 35 -24.78 -19.38 -18.01
N ARG A 36 -23.77 -20.22 -17.76
CA ARG A 36 -23.97 -21.56 -17.15
C ARG A 36 -24.38 -21.43 -15.67
N TYR A 37 -23.76 -20.54 -14.93
CA TYR A 37 -24.06 -20.30 -13.52
C TYR A 37 -25.36 -19.52 -13.34
N SER A 38 -25.65 -18.57 -14.24
CA SER A 38 -26.95 -17.92 -14.34
C SER A 38 -28.10 -18.93 -14.50
N ALA A 39 -27.96 -19.90 -15.42
CA ALA A 39 -28.94 -20.94 -15.64
C ALA A 39 -29.10 -21.90 -14.46
N ILE A 40 -28.04 -22.20 -13.71
CA ILE A 40 -28.11 -22.96 -12.47
C ILE A 40 -28.88 -22.17 -11.41
N TYR A 41 -28.61 -20.87 -11.27
CA TYR A 41 -29.33 -20.03 -10.33
C TYR A 41 -30.84 -19.91 -10.66
N GLU A 42 -31.21 -19.79 -11.93
CA GLU A 42 -32.60 -19.83 -12.39
C GLU A 42 -33.28 -21.15 -11.99
N ALA A 43 -32.57 -22.29 -12.12
CA ALA A 43 -33.10 -23.57 -11.69
C ALA A 43 -33.28 -23.67 -10.16
N LEU A 44 -32.40 -23.00 -9.37
CA LEU A 44 -32.58 -22.86 -7.92
C LEU A 44 -33.82 -22.03 -7.60
N GLU A 45 -33.99 -20.90 -8.28
CA GLU A 45 -35.15 -20.02 -8.11
C GLU A 45 -36.47 -20.72 -8.43
N ASP A 46 -36.50 -21.51 -9.50
CA ASP A 46 -37.67 -22.28 -9.91
C ASP A 46 -38.01 -23.38 -8.89
N CYS A 47 -37.00 -24.06 -8.35
CA CYS A 47 -37.21 -25.03 -7.28
C CYS A 47 -37.77 -24.35 -6.03
N TRP A 48 -37.19 -23.20 -5.66
CA TRP A 48 -37.63 -22.41 -4.50
C TRP A 48 -39.07 -21.92 -4.65
N LYS A 49 -39.42 -21.35 -5.80
CA LYS A 49 -40.79 -20.86 -6.09
C LYS A 49 -41.82 -21.99 -6.02
N GLN A 50 -41.44 -23.21 -6.45
CA GLN A 50 -42.37 -24.35 -6.52
C GLN A 50 -42.48 -25.09 -5.21
N PHE A 51 -41.41 -25.28 -4.46
CA PHE A 51 -41.37 -26.19 -3.30
C PHE A 51 -40.97 -25.50 -1.98
N GLY A 52 -40.52 -24.25 -2.01
CA GLY A 52 -39.98 -23.56 -0.84
C GLY A 52 -38.63 -24.10 -0.33
N CYS A 53 -38.05 -25.05 -1.05
CA CYS A 53 -36.74 -25.67 -0.78
C CYS A 53 -36.18 -26.24 -2.06
N PHE A 54 -34.91 -26.65 -2.04
CA PHE A 54 -34.26 -27.37 -3.13
C PHE A 54 -33.12 -28.25 -2.57
N ASP A 55 -32.80 -29.27 -3.29
CA ASP A 55 -31.59 -30.08 -3.11
C ASP A 55 -30.87 -30.25 -4.45
N TRP A 56 -29.69 -30.83 -4.41
CA TRP A 56 -28.90 -31.10 -5.62
C TRP A 56 -29.68 -31.91 -6.68
N VAL A 57 -30.47 -32.92 -6.26
CA VAL A 57 -31.24 -33.76 -7.16
C VAL A 57 -32.36 -33.01 -7.85
N SER A 58 -33.11 -32.18 -7.10
CA SER A 58 -34.21 -31.40 -7.63
C SER A 58 -33.70 -30.32 -8.61
N VAL A 59 -32.59 -29.67 -8.32
CA VAL A 59 -31.97 -28.67 -9.23
C VAL A 59 -31.44 -29.37 -10.48
N ARG A 60 -30.70 -30.46 -10.32
CA ARG A 60 -30.16 -31.25 -11.44
C ARG A 60 -31.25 -31.70 -12.41
N SER A 61 -32.39 -32.11 -11.90
CA SER A 61 -33.52 -32.62 -12.74
C SER A 61 -34.10 -31.52 -13.66
N ARG A 62 -33.87 -30.25 -13.38
CA ARG A 62 -34.34 -29.11 -14.18
C ARG A 62 -33.34 -28.68 -15.26
N LEU A 63 -32.08 -29.05 -15.12
CA LEU A 63 -31.04 -28.71 -16.10
C LEU A 63 -31.09 -29.72 -17.26
N LYS A 64 -31.56 -29.25 -18.42
CA LYS A 64 -31.74 -30.11 -19.60
C LYS A 64 -30.45 -30.32 -20.39
N GLN A 65 -29.47 -29.48 -20.23
CA GLN A 65 -28.20 -29.53 -20.98
C GLN A 65 -27.15 -30.26 -20.17
N PRO A 66 -26.45 -31.26 -20.72
CA PRO A 66 -25.41 -32.02 -20.01
C PRO A 66 -24.28 -31.14 -19.43
N GLU A 67 -23.93 -30.06 -20.14
CA GLU A 67 -22.88 -29.13 -19.73
C GLU A 67 -23.24 -28.37 -18.43
N LEU A 68 -24.53 -28.04 -18.25
CA LEU A 68 -25.04 -27.40 -17.03
C LEU A 68 -25.03 -28.35 -15.86
N VAL A 69 -25.28 -29.65 -16.10
CA VAL A 69 -25.22 -30.70 -15.07
C VAL A 69 -23.77 -30.85 -14.58
N VAL A 70 -22.79 -30.86 -15.49
CA VAL A 70 -21.37 -30.89 -15.13
C VAL A 70 -20.96 -29.65 -14.34
N ALA A 71 -21.46 -28.47 -14.76
CA ALA A 71 -21.20 -27.23 -14.02
C ALA A 71 -21.84 -27.27 -12.62
N LEU A 72 -23.05 -27.79 -12.48
CA LEU A 72 -23.70 -27.96 -11.17
C LEU A 72 -22.88 -28.89 -10.26
N ASP A 73 -22.41 -30.03 -10.80
CA ASP A 73 -21.60 -31.00 -10.04
C ASP A 73 -20.28 -30.35 -9.55
N LEU A 74 -19.68 -29.52 -10.40
CA LEU A 74 -18.46 -28.77 -10.04
C LEU A 74 -18.72 -27.77 -8.90
N VAL A 75 -19.71 -26.88 -9.05
CA VAL A 75 -20.00 -25.86 -8.04
C VAL A 75 -20.50 -26.49 -6.74
N TYR A 76 -21.26 -27.55 -6.79
CA TYR A 76 -21.69 -28.29 -5.59
C TYR A 76 -20.50 -28.89 -4.86
N GLY A 77 -19.55 -29.46 -5.59
CA GLY A 77 -18.32 -30.01 -4.99
C GLY A 77 -17.46 -28.91 -4.32
N LEU A 78 -17.43 -27.71 -4.89
CA LEU A 78 -16.71 -26.56 -4.32
C LEU A 78 -17.40 -25.99 -3.08
N GLY A 79 -18.75 -25.92 -3.08
CA GLY A 79 -19.56 -25.31 -2.04
C GLY A 79 -20.07 -26.28 -0.97
N ALA A 80 -19.85 -27.58 -1.11
CA ALA A 80 -20.35 -28.58 -0.18
C ALA A 80 -19.89 -28.31 1.26
N PHE A 81 -20.85 -28.33 2.20
CA PHE A 81 -20.64 -28.00 3.62
C PHE A 81 -20.27 -26.54 3.91
N GLN A 82 -20.45 -25.65 2.96
CA GLN A 82 -20.05 -24.23 3.04
C GLN A 82 -21.23 -23.26 3.20
N SER A 83 -22.47 -23.75 3.24
CA SER A 83 -23.69 -22.91 3.32
C SER A 83 -23.68 -21.91 4.50
N LYS A 84 -23.01 -22.26 5.60
CA LYS A 84 -22.82 -21.38 6.75
C LYS A 84 -22.03 -20.11 6.46
N PHE A 85 -21.27 -20.07 5.35
CA PHE A 85 -20.46 -18.92 4.97
C PHE A 85 -21.15 -17.98 3.98
N LEU A 86 -22.32 -18.31 3.51
CA LEU A 86 -23.05 -17.51 2.51
C LEU A 86 -23.20 -16.05 2.93
N PHE A 87 -23.50 -15.80 4.20
CA PHE A 87 -23.67 -14.44 4.71
C PHE A 87 -22.42 -13.56 4.53
N SER A 88 -21.23 -14.16 4.66
CA SER A 88 -19.96 -13.43 4.47
C SER A 88 -19.49 -13.43 3.00
N TRP A 89 -19.86 -14.42 2.22
CA TRP A 89 -19.44 -14.57 0.83
C TRP A 89 -20.27 -13.75 -0.16
N ILE A 90 -21.58 -13.64 0.07
CA ILE A 90 -22.48 -12.91 -0.83
C ILE A 90 -22.07 -11.43 -0.97
N PRO A 91 -21.71 -10.68 0.08
CA PRO A 91 -21.24 -9.31 -0.08
C PRO A 91 -19.95 -9.20 -0.91
N GLN A 92 -19.05 -10.16 -0.78
CA GLN A 92 -17.81 -10.19 -1.56
C GLN A 92 -18.11 -10.49 -3.03
N PHE A 93 -18.95 -11.45 -3.30
CA PHE A 93 -19.43 -11.79 -4.64
C PHE A 93 -20.12 -10.58 -5.31
N LEU A 94 -21.03 -9.91 -4.62
CA LEU A 94 -21.71 -8.72 -5.15
C LEU A 94 -20.74 -7.59 -5.49
N ARG A 95 -19.70 -7.40 -4.68
CA ARG A 95 -18.63 -6.43 -4.99
C ARG A 95 -17.86 -6.83 -6.24
N GLN A 96 -17.48 -8.09 -6.40
CA GLN A 96 -16.81 -8.56 -7.62
C GLN A 96 -17.66 -8.37 -8.86
N VAL A 97 -18.95 -8.70 -8.79
CA VAL A 97 -19.88 -8.49 -9.91
C VAL A 97 -20.00 -7.01 -10.25
N ARG A 98 -20.13 -6.14 -9.24
CA ARG A 98 -20.13 -4.69 -9.43
C ARG A 98 -18.88 -4.23 -10.16
N ASP A 99 -17.72 -4.63 -9.69
CA ASP A 99 -16.45 -4.16 -10.22
C ASP A 99 -16.26 -4.61 -11.68
N LYS A 100 -16.63 -5.85 -12.02
CA LYS A 100 -16.65 -6.35 -13.41
C LYS A 100 -17.65 -5.58 -14.29
N ARG A 101 -18.85 -5.27 -13.80
CA ARG A 101 -19.86 -4.49 -14.54
C ARG A 101 -19.45 -3.04 -14.76
N VAL A 102 -18.83 -2.42 -13.75
CA VAL A 102 -18.28 -1.07 -13.83
C VAL A 102 -17.15 -1.03 -14.86
N GLN A 103 -16.28 -2.04 -14.87
CA GLN A 103 -15.22 -2.15 -15.88
C GLN A 103 -15.80 -2.23 -17.30
N LEU A 104 -16.77 -3.11 -17.55
CA LEU A 104 -17.42 -3.24 -18.86
C LEU A 104 -18.12 -1.95 -19.28
N ALA A 105 -18.83 -1.28 -18.39
CA ALA A 105 -19.47 0.00 -18.67
C ALA A 105 -18.45 1.11 -18.96
N SER A 106 -17.31 1.09 -18.25
CA SER A 106 -16.21 2.03 -18.50
C SER A 106 -15.55 1.85 -19.87
N GLU A 107 -15.39 0.60 -20.31
CA GLU A 107 -14.86 0.28 -21.65
C GLU A 107 -15.81 0.78 -22.77
N LEU A 108 -17.10 0.81 -22.49
CA LEU A 108 -18.15 1.32 -23.41
C LEU A 108 -18.36 2.84 -23.29
N GLY A 109 -17.72 3.51 -22.31
CA GLY A 109 -17.90 4.95 -22.06
C GLY A 109 -19.27 5.32 -21.45
N ASP A 110 -20.02 4.35 -20.93
CA ASP A 110 -21.39 4.55 -20.38
C ASP A 110 -21.35 4.95 -18.92
N VAL A 111 -21.18 6.25 -18.67
CA VAL A 111 -21.11 6.83 -17.32
C VAL A 111 -22.43 6.67 -16.54
N ALA A 112 -23.58 6.73 -17.22
CA ALA A 112 -24.90 6.58 -16.57
C ALA A 112 -25.03 5.15 -15.99
N ARG A 113 -24.63 4.15 -16.75
CA ARG A 113 -24.68 2.75 -16.33
C ARG A 113 -23.68 2.44 -15.20
N ILE A 114 -22.52 3.10 -15.18
CA ILE A 114 -21.59 2.99 -14.06
C ILE A 114 -22.25 3.45 -12.75
N THR A 115 -22.88 4.62 -12.77
CA THR A 115 -23.57 5.17 -11.60
C THR A 115 -24.70 4.26 -11.12
N GLU A 116 -25.54 3.79 -12.04
CA GLU A 116 -26.63 2.85 -11.75
C GLU A 116 -26.13 1.56 -11.09
N VAL A 117 -25.10 0.93 -11.65
CA VAL A 117 -24.51 -0.32 -11.11
C VAL A 117 -23.97 -0.13 -9.70
N ILE A 118 -23.32 1.00 -9.43
CA ILE A 118 -22.81 1.31 -8.10
C ILE A 118 -23.95 1.50 -7.11
N GLU A 119 -24.93 2.34 -7.43
CA GLU A 119 -26.06 2.65 -6.54
C GLU A 119 -26.88 1.40 -6.20
N VAL A 120 -27.23 0.60 -7.21
CA VAL A 120 -27.98 -0.64 -7.03
C VAL A 120 -27.23 -1.64 -6.14
N THR A 121 -25.91 -1.78 -6.38
CA THR A 121 -25.12 -2.73 -5.59
C THR A 121 -24.93 -2.24 -4.16
N ASP A 122 -24.69 -0.97 -3.95
CA ASP A 122 -24.54 -0.40 -2.60
C ASP A 122 -25.83 -0.52 -1.79
N GLU A 123 -27.01 -0.35 -2.42
CA GLU A 123 -28.29 -0.58 -1.77
C GLU A 123 -28.48 -2.05 -1.36
N ARG A 124 -28.08 -2.98 -2.20
CA ARG A 124 -28.11 -4.41 -1.88
C ARG A 124 -27.13 -4.76 -0.77
N LEU A 125 -25.91 -4.19 -0.79
CA LEU A 125 -24.89 -4.41 0.24
C LEU A 125 -25.32 -3.87 1.62
N LYS A 126 -26.15 -2.82 1.70
CA LYS A 126 -26.67 -2.30 2.97
C LYS A 126 -27.43 -3.37 3.78
N ARG A 127 -28.04 -4.35 3.12
CA ARG A 127 -28.73 -5.46 3.80
C ARG A 127 -27.78 -6.37 4.58
N PHE A 128 -26.50 -6.40 4.18
CA PHE A 128 -25.45 -7.19 4.80
C PHE A 128 -24.59 -6.41 5.81
N VAL A 129 -24.90 -5.12 6.04
CA VAL A 129 -24.23 -4.27 7.04
C VAL A 129 -24.69 -4.56 8.47
N VAL A 130 -25.49 -5.58 8.69
CA VAL A 130 -25.89 -5.97 10.05
C VAL A 130 -24.88 -6.98 10.60
N VAL A 131 -24.01 -6.45 11.47
CA VAL A 131 -23.25 -7.19 12.49
C VAL A 131 -22.72 -8.54 12.00
N GLU A 132 -21.44 -8.52 11.57
CA GLU A 132 -20.64 -9.73 11.58
C GLU A 132 -20.82 -10.39 12.96
N SER A 133 -21.62 -11.44 13.03
CA SER A 133 -21.52 -12.35 14.16
C SER A 133 -20.14 -12.99 13.99
N PRO A 134 -19.19 -12.74 14.87
CA PRO A 134 -17.84 -13.28 14.70
C PRO A 134 -17.89 -14.78 14.82
N ASP A 135 -17.89 -15.49 13.70
CA ASP A 135 -17.59 -16.92 13.72
C ASP A 135 -16.06 -17.06 13.88
N THR A 136 -15.63 -16.99 15.13
CA THR A 136 -14.21 -17.08 15.50
C THR A 136 -13.54 -18.34 14.93
N ALA A 137 -14.29 -19.42 14.71
CA ALA A 137 -13.74 -20.65 14.13
C ALA A 137 -13.40 -20.46 12.64
N PHE A 138 -14.23 -19.71 11.91
CA PHE A 138 -13.94 -19.34 10.51
C PHE A 138 -12.77 -18.38 10.40
N ASP A 139 -12.75 -17.36 11.25
CA ASP A 139 -11.64 -16.40 11.31
C ASP A 139 -10.32 -17.09 11.65
N LEU A 140 -10.33 -18.07 12.56
CA LEU A 140 -9.17 -18.90 12.86
C LEU A 140 -8.71 -19.72 11.67
N GLN A 141 -9.62 -20.27 10.85
CA GLN A 141 -9.27 -21.04 9.66
C GLN A 141 -8.68 -20.17 8.55
N ILE A 142 -9.23 -18.97 8.32
CA ILE A 142 -8.64 -17.96 7.42
C ILE A 142 -7.26 -17.57 7.94
N THR A 143 -7.15 -17.25 9.23
CA THR A 143 -5.89 -16.87 9.86
C THR A 143 -4.84 -17.98 9.76
N MET A 144 -5.25 -19.25 9.96
CA MET A 144 -4.37 -20.40 9.78
C MET A 144 -3.86 -20.50 8.33
N ASN A 145 -4.74 -20.31 7.34
CA ASN A 145 -4.34 -20.31 5.93
C ASN A 145 -3.39 -19.13 5.60
N GLU A 146 -3.60 -17.97 6.17
CA GLU A 146 -2.67 -16.82 6.03
C GLU A 146 -1.34 -17.08 6.73
N ILE A 147 -1.32 -17.77 7.85
CA ILE A 147 -0.08 -18.17 8.55
C ILE A 147 0.69 -19.22 7.73
N LEU A 148 0.00 -20.21 7.17
CA LEU A 148 0.62 -21.27 6.37
C LEU A 148 1.06 -20.78 4.98
N ASN A 149 0.34 -19.80 4.42
CA ASN A 149 0.63 -19.15 3.15
C ASN A 149 0.81 -17.64 3.37
N PRO A 150 1.91 -17.22 4.02
CA PRO A 150 2.07 -15.82 4.38
C PRO A 150 2.02 -14.93 3.14
N LYS A 151 1.20 -13.88 3.21
CA LYS A 151 1.21 -12.81 2.20
C LYS A 151 2.64 -12.34 1.99
N LEU A 152 2.97 -12.00 0.76
CA LEU A 152 4.32 -11.62 0.34
C LEU A 152 4.89 -10.55 1.30
N LYS A 153 5.97 -10.89 2.01
CA LYS A 153 6.71 -9.92 2.81
C LYS A 153 7.50 -9.03 1.85
N MET A 154 7.17 -7.76 1.84
CA MET A 154 7.86 -6.79 1.00
C MET A 154 9.15 -6.35 1.71
N LEU A 155 10.28 -6.86 1.25
CA LEU A 155 11.59 -6.57 1.84
C LEU A 155 12.19 -5.33 1.20
N SER A 156 12.71 -4.43 2.02
CA SER A 156 13.48 -3.27 1.57
C SER A 156 14.91 -3.68 1.18
N CYS A 157 15.65 -2.74 0.60
CA CYS A 157 17.09 -2.89 0.36
C CYS A 157 17.95 -2.78 1.65
N LEU A 158 17.33 -2.56 2.80
CA LEU A 158 18.00 -2.43 4.09
C LEU A 158 17.76 -3.71 4.92
N GLY A 159 18.78 -4.55 5.00
CA GLY A 159 18.71 -5.86 5.65
C GLY A 159 18.39 -5.76 7.14
N ARG A 160 19.11 -4.89 7.86
CA ARG A 160 18.89 -4.66 9.29
C ARG A 160 17.50 -4.09 9.60
N LEU A 161 16.95 -3.25 8.73
CA LEU A 161 15.59 -2.80 8.86
C LEU A 161 14.61 -3.97 8.71
N ASN A 162 14.83 -4.83 7.71
CA ASN A 162 13.99 -6.01 7.48
C ASN A 162 14.03 -6.98 8.69
N ASP A 163 15.18 -7.12 9.36
CA ASP A 163 15.32 -7.95 10.56
C ASP A 163 14.48 -7.41 11.74
N LEU A 164 14.35 -6.08 11.85
CA LEU A 164 13.56 -5.44 12.90
C LEU A 164 12.06 -5.50 12.60
N ILE A 165 11.64 -5.07 11.39
CA ILE A 165 10.22 -4.93 11.05
C ILE A 165 9.62 -6.18 10.38
N VAL A 166 10.43 -7.19 10.10
CA VAL A 166 10.05 -8.43 9.39
C VAL A 166 9.46 -8.14 8.00
N GLY A 167 9.94 -7.06 7.37
CA GLY A 167 9.44 -6.54 6.10
C GLY A 167 8.18 -5.68 6.21
N PHE A 168 7.85 -5.00 5.12
CA PHE A 168 6.62 -4.22 5.00
C PHE A 168 5.43 -5.14 4.74
N ARG A 169 4.31 -4.88 5.40
CA ARG A 169 3.10 -5.70 5.29
C ARG A 169 2.00 -4.91 4.62
N PRO A 170 1.14 -5.55 3.82
CA PRO A 170 -0.10 -4.94 3.38
C PRO A 170 -0.92 -4.40 4.54
N SER A 171 -1.79 -3.44 4.29
CA SER A 171 -2.62 -2.75 5.29
C SER A 171 -1.84 -2.03 6.40
N GLY A 172 -0.50 -1.93 6.28
CA GLY A 172 0.40 -1.30 7.25
C GLY A 172 0.63 0.19 6.99
N LEU A 173 0.65 1.00 8.07
CA LEU A 173 1.12 2.38 8.05
C LEU A 173 2.48 2.48 8.73
N TYR A 174 3.49 2.88 7.96
CA TYR A 174 4.87 3.06 8.38
C TYR A 174 5.20 4.54 8.36
N VAL A 175 5.76 5.07 9.43
CA VAL A 175 6.13 6.48 9.52
C VAL A 175 7.64 6.61 9.65
N VAL A 176 8.25 7.43 8.79
CA VAL A 176 9.67 7.78 8.84
C VAL A 176 9.80 9.23 9.25
N GLY A 177 10.14 9.47 10.50
CA GLY A 177 10.32 10.80 11.08
C GLY A 177 11.76 11.27 11.02
N ALA A 178 12.01 12.51 10.58
CA ALA A 178 13.34 13.11 10.60
C ALA A 178 13.27 14.63 10.77
N ARG A 179 14.33 15.22 11.38
CA ARG A 179 14.54 16.67 11.33
C ARG A 179 14.91 17.10 9.90
N PRO A 180 14.67 18.37 9.53
CA PRO A 180 15.10 18.90 8.24
C PRO A 180 16.60 18.62 7.98
N GLY A 181 16.94 18.26 6.74
CA GLY A 181 18.33 18.02 6.33
C GLY A 181 18.95 16.69 6.77
N VAL A 182 18.27 15.84 7.55
CA VAL A 182 18.80 14.54 7.99
C VAL A 182 18.87 13.52 6.86
N GLY A 183 18.03 13.63 5.83
CA GLY A 183 18.02 12.71 4.69
C GLY A 183 16.73 11.88 4.56
N LYS A 184 15.62 12.38 5.09
CA LYS A 184 14.29 11.75 5.05
C LYS A 184 13.89 11.28 3.64
N THR A 185 13.92 12.19 2.65
CA THR A 185 13.59 11.90 1.24
C THR A 185 14.55 10.87 0.63
N VAL A 186 15.84 10.92 0.98
CA VAL A 186 16.83 9.94 0.50
C VAL A 186 16.47 8.54 0.99
N VAL A 187 16.15 8.39 2.28
CA VAL A 187 15.72 7.10 2.85
C VAL A 187 14.42 6.64 2.21
N GLY A 188 13.42 7.52 2.10
CA GLY A 188 12.14 7.20 1.47
C GLY A 188 12.29 6.73 0.03
N MET A 189 13.11 7.43 -0.77
CA MET A 189 13.35 7.07 -2.17
C MET A 189 14.14 5.76 -2.30
N GLN A 190 15.11 5.53 -1.42
CA GLN A 190 15.86 4.28 -1.40
C GLN A 190 14.99 3.08 -1.00
N LEU A 191 14.07 3.25 -0.05
CA LEU A 191 13.06 2.24 0.28
C LEU A 191 12.16 1.95 -0.92
N ALA A 192 11.63 3.00 -1.57
CA ALA A 192 10.79 2.87 -2.76
C ALA A 192 11.52 2.14 -3.89
N TRP A 193 12.78 2.52 -4.15
CA TRP A 193 13.61 1.87 -5.14
C TRP A 193 13.86 0.39 -4.84
N GLY A 194 14.20 0.06 -3.59
CA GLY A 194 14.42 -1.33 -3.18
C GLY A 194 13.16 -2.19 -3.34
N LEU A 195 12.02 -1.70 -2.85
CA LEU A 195 10.73 -2.40 -2.92
C LEU A 195 10.24 -2.58 -4.36
N SER A 196 10.50 -1.62 -5.25
CA SER A 196 10.08 -1.69 -6.66
C SER A 196 10.71 -2.82 -7.47
N ALA A 197 11.71 -3.50 -6.92
CA ALA A 197 12.29 -4.71 -7.52
C ALA A 197 11.34 -5.91 -7.49
N THR A 198 10.45 -5.95 -6.51
CA THR A 198 9.59 -7.11 -6.26
C THR A 198 8.11 -6.79 -6.39
N VAL A 199 7.69 -5.57 -6.04
CA VAL A 199 6.28 -5.16 -6.06
C VAL A 199 6.11 -3.78 -6.68
N GLY A 200 4.96 -3.51 -7.26
CA GLY A 200 4.61 -2.18 -7.72
C GLY A 200 4.68 -1.18 -6.57
N THR A 201 5.46 -0.12 -6.75
CA THR A 201 5.71 0.90 -5.73
C THR A 201 5.51 2.28 -6.32
N VAL A 202 4.74 3.13 -5.66
CA VAL A 202 4.57 4.53 -6.05
C VAL A 202 5.18 5.47 -5.01
N PHE A 203 5.86 6.51 -5.48
CA PHE A 203 6.39 7.59 -4.67
C PHE A 203 5.64 8.89 -4.98
N PHE A 204 4.91 9.41 -4.01
CA PHE A 204 4.27 10.71 -4.07
C PHE A 204 5.20 11.75 -3.48
N SER A 205 5.71 12.63 -4.31
CA SER A 205 6.52 13.77 -3.89
C SER A 205 5.67 15.02 -3.85
N LEU A 206 5.50 15.58 -2.67
CA LEU A 206 4.76 16.83 -2.47
C LEU A 206 5.69 18.03 -2.32
N GLU A 207 7.00 17.81 -2.18
CA GLU A 207 8.03 18.83 -1.96
C GLU A 207 8.95 19.01 -3.17
N MET A 208 9.38 17.90 -3.80
CA MET A 208 10.38 17.91 -4.87
C MET A 208 9.77 17.52 -6.21
N SER A 209 10.32 18.03 -7.31
CA SER A 209 9.88 17.61 -8.63
C SER A 209 10.34 16.16 -8.94
N LYS A 210 9.63 15.53 -9.85
CA LYS A 210 9.94 14.19 -10.35
C LYS A 210 11.37 14.11 -10.91
N GLU A 211 11.80 15.13 -11.63
CA GLU A 211 13.13 15.22 -12.21
C GLU A 211 14.22 15.20 -11.13
N GLN A 212 14.04 15.98 -10.06
CA GLN A 212 14.97 16.02 -8.93
C GLN A 212 15.09 14.67 -8.24
N LEU A 213 13.96 13.96 -8.05
CA LEU A 213 13.98 12.63 -7.46
C LEU A 213 14.67 11.60 -8.37
N LEU A 214 14.38 11.61 -9.66
CA LEU A 214 15.00 10.69 -10.61
C LEU A 214 16.50 10.99 -10.79
N THR A 215 16.92 12.25 -10.69
CA THR A 215 18.34 12.63 -10.65
C THR A 215 19.06 11.98 -9.46
N ARG A 216 18.40 11.93 -8.29
CA ARG A 216 18.96 11.22 -7.11
C ARG A 216 19.02 9.71 -7.32
N VAL A 217 18.06 9.13 -8.04
CA VAL A 217 18.12 7.71 -8.44
C VAL A 217 19.33 7.47 -9.34
N TYR A 218 19.55 8.26 -10.38
CA TYR A 218 20.74 8.13 -11.22
C TYR A 218 22.03 8.26 -10.40
N SER A 219 22.11 9.24 -9.52
CA SER A 219 23.28 9.45 -8.67
C SER A 219 23.56 8.22 -7.81
N SER A 220 22.56 7.67 -7.14
CA SER A 220 22.72 6.53 -6.23
C SER A 220 23.01 5.23 -6.95
N GLN A 221 22.41 4.99 -8.10
CA GLN A 221 22.56 3.71 -8.82
C GLN A 221 23.79 3.65 -9.72
N LEU A 222 24.19 4.79 -10.30
CA LEU A 222 25.31 4.84 -11.25
C LEU A 222 26.61 5.35 -10.62
N ASN A 223 26.62 5.70 -9.33
CA ASN A 223 27.77 6.31 -8.65
C ASN A 223 28.27 7.57 -9.38
N ILE A 224 27.34 8.42 -9.84
CA ILE A 224 27.63 9.72 -10.40
C ILE A 224 27.34 10.76 -9.33
N PRO A 225 28.29 11.63 -8.95
CA PRO A 225 28.05 12.65 -7.93
C PRO A 225 26.81 13.50 -8.28
N LEU A 226 25.92 13.69 -7.30
CA LEU A 226 24.68 14.44 -7.48
C LEU A 226 24.94 15.85 -7.99
N SER A 227 25.95 16.52 -7.45
CA SER A 227 26.35 17.88 -7.88
C SER A 227 26.67 17.97 -9.37
N ARG A 228 27.29 16.91 -9.95
CA ARG A 228 27.58 16.87 -11.39
C ARG A 228 26.35 16.66 -12.24
N LEU A 229 25.38 15.90 -11.76
CA LEU A 229 24.11 15.71 -12.46
C LEU A 229 23.29 17.01 -12.41
N GLU A 230 23.27 17.70 -11.26
CA GLU A 230 22.54 18.96 -11.07
C GLU A 230 23.18 20.12 -11.84
N SER A 231 24.52 20.18 -11.96
CA SER A 231 25.21 21.20 -12.77
C SER A 231 25.20 20.91 -14.28
N GLY A 232 24.78 19.71 -14.69
CA GLY A 232 24.82 19.30 -16.10
C GLY A 232 26.22 18.91 -16.60
N GLU A 233 27.21 18.80 -15.72
CA GLU A 233 28.60 18.42 -16.03
C GLU A 233 28.73 16.90 -16.23
N VAL A 234 27.91 16.35 -17.12
CA VAL A 234 27.82 14.91 -17.37
C VAL A 234 28.90 14.46 -18.36
N LEU A 235 29.79 13.57 -17.96
CA LEU A 235 30.84 13.06 -18.82
C LEU A 235 30.26 12.13 -19.91
N PRO A 236 30.94 11.95 -21.07
CA PRO A 236 30.48 11.04 -22.11
C PRO A 236 30.25 9.59 -21.61
N LYS A 237 31.09 9.09 -20.71
CA LYS A 237 30.93 7.78 -20.06
C LYS A 237 29.66 7.70 -19.22
N ASP A 238 29.32 8.79 -18.49
CA ASP A 238 28.14 8.82 -17.65
C ASP A 238 26.86 8.76 -18.49
N LYS A 239 26.85 9.44 -19.65
CA LYS A 239 25.73 9.35 -20.61
C LYS A 239 25.52 7.91 -21.09
N GLY A 240 26.61 7.20 -21.38
CA GLY A 240 26.55 5.79 -21.74
C GLY A 240 25.94 4.92 -20.64
N TRP A 241 26.34 5.13 -19.40
CA TRP A 241 25.79 4.42 -18.24
C TRP A 241 24.29 4.74 -18.02
N MET A 242 23.89 6.00 -18.12
CA MET A 242 22.49 6.41 -18.01
C MET A 242 21.63 5.76 -19.10
N GLN A 243 22.12 5.72 -20.35
CA GLN A 243 21.41 5.06 -21.46
C GLN A 243 21.30 3.55 -21.23
N GLN A 244 22.35 2.91 -20.72
CA GLN A 244 22.32 1.48 -20.39
C GLN A 244 21.34 1.22 -19.25
N PHE A 245 21.35 2.04 -18.20
CA PHE A 245 20.43 1.94 -17.09
C PHE A 245 18.94 2.03 -17.51
N ILE A 246 18.63 2.88 -18.48
CA ILE A 246 17.26 2.98 -19.04
C ILE A 246 16.90 1.70 -19.81
N ARG A 247 17.83 1.14 -20.60
CA ARG A 247 17.59 -0.11 -21.34
C ARG A 247 17.37 -1.31 -20.42
N ASP A 248 18.09 -1.34 -19.31
CA ASP A 248 18.07 -2.44 -18.34
C ASP A 248 17.03 -2.20 -17.22
N TYR A 249 16.19 -1.15 -17.37
CA TYR A 249 15.21 -0.78 -16.36
C TYR A 249 14.09 -1.82 -16.25
N ASP A 250 14.06 -2.52 -15.11
CA ASP A 250 13.12 -3.61 -14.80
C ASP A 250 12.24 -3.36 -13.56
N ARG A 251 12.30 -2.13 -13.01
CA ARG A 251 11.62 -1.79 -11.76
C ARG A 251 10.18 -1.33 -11.97
N LYS A 252 9.29 -1.73 -11.08
CA LYS A 252 7.90 -1.25 -11.04
C LYS A 252 7.79 -0.02 -10.13
N LEU A 253 8.55 1.06 -10.42
CA LEU A 253 8.53 2.31 -9.68
C LEU A 253 7.78 3.38 -10.44
N PHE A 254 6.78 3.97 -9.78
CA PHE A 254 6.00 5.11 -10.27
C PHE A 254 6.31 6.32 -9.41
N VAL A 255 6.51 7.49 -10.02
CA VAL A 255 6.76 8.76 -9.31
C VAL A 255 5.72 9.78 -9.73
N SER A 256 5.04 10.37 -8.76
CA SER A 256 4.09 11.45 -8.94
C SER A 256 4.54 12.65 -8.10
N ASP A 257 4.62 13.83 -8.71
CA ASP A 257 5.02 15.09 -8.08
C ASP A 257 3.89 16.13 -8.11
N THR A 258 2.65 15.68 -8.22
CA THR A 258 1.50 16.56 -8.14
C THR A 258 1.35 17.07 -6.70
N GLY A 259 1.70 18.33 -6.48
CA GLY A 259 1.64 18.97 -5.16
C GLY A 259 0.21 19.26 -4.68
N GLY A 260 0.07 19.49 -3.36
CA GLY A 260 -1.16 20.00 -2.76
C GLY A 260 -2.34 18.99 -2.75
N GLN A 261 -2.07 17.70 -2.89
CA GLN A 261 -3.10 16.68 -2.95
C GLN A 261 -3.74 16.42 -1.57
N ALA A 262 -5.07 16.30 -1.54
CA ALA A 262 -5.77 15.74 -0.40
C ALA A 262 -5.69 14.19 -0.42
N VAL A 263 -5.91 13.54 0.74
CA VAL A 263 -5.91 12.07 0.82
C VAL A 263 -6.90 11.44 -0.18
N ALA A 264 -8.04 12.08 -0.43
CA ALA A 264 -9.02 11.62 -1.42
C ALA A 264 -8.45 11.56 -2.86
N GLN A 265 -7.57 12.49 -3.23
CA GLN A 265 -6.91 12.48 -4.55
C GLN A 265 -5.83 11.40 -4.61
N LEU A 266 -5.05 11.22 -3.53
CA LEU A 266 -4.12 10.09 -3.40
C LEU A 266 -4.86 8.76 -3.52
N ARG A 267 -6.03 8.64 -2.88
CA ARG A 267 -6.90 7.46 -2.97
C ARG A 267 -7.33 7.16 -4.40
N ALA A 268 -7.84 8.16 -5.11
CA ALA A 268 -8.29 7.99 -6.50
C ALA A 268 -7.12 7.57 -7.43
N TYR A 269 -5.93 8.13 -7.20
CA TYR A 269 -4.74 7.77 -7.97
C TYR A 269 -4.25 6.34 -7.65
N LEU A 270 -4.23 5.98 -6.36
CA LEU A 270 -3.83 4.65 -5.89
C LEU A 270 -4.77 3.56 -6.36
N LEU A 271 -6.08 3.76 -6.32
CA LEU A 271 -7.07 2.81 -6.87
C LEU A 271 -6.71 2.43 -8.30
N LYS A 272 -6.50 3.44 -9.16
CA LYS A 272 -6.14 3.22 -10.56
C LYS A 272 -4.80 2.50 -10.75
N LEU A 273 -3.81 2.76 -9.89
CA LEU A 273 -2.51 2.10 -9.96
C LEU A 273 -2.55 0.67 -9.40
N CYS A 274 -3.30 0.43 -8.33
CA CYS A 274 -3.46 -0.91 -7.76
C CYS A 274 -4.11 -1.87 -8.76
N GLU A 275 -5.14 -1.40 -9.48
CA GLU A 275 -5.82 -2.19 -10.50
C GLU A 275 -4.94 -2.46 -11.74
N LYS A 276 -4.27 -1.42 -12.26
CA LYS A 276 -3.57 -1.50 -13.56
C LYS A 276 -2.13 -1.96 -13.45
N GLN A 277 -1.45 -1.70 -12.32
CA GLN A 277 -0.01 -1.82 -12.18
C GLN A 277 0.40 -2.65 -10.96
N GLU A 278 -0.54 -3.30 -10.28
CA GLU A 278 -0.29 -4.14 -9.11
C GLU A 278 0.52 -3.41 -8.00
N VAL A 279 0.25 -2.13 -7.78
CA VAL A 279 0.92 -1.37 -6.73
C VAL A 279 0.55 -1.93 -5.36
N ARG A 280 1.55 -2.22 -4.55
CA ARG A 280 1.43 -2.74 -3.18
C ARG A 280 2.09 -1.85 -2.13
N VAL A 281 2.87 -0.85 -2.56
CA VAL A 281 3.53 0.10 -1.68
C VAL A 281 3.33 1.51 -2.18
N ALA A 282 2.98 2.42 -1.28
CA ALA A 282 2.95 3.86 -1.52
C ALA A 282 3.87 4.59 -0.54
N VAL A 283 4.79 5.41 -1.04
CA VAL A 283 5.61 6.32 -0.24
C VAL A 283 5.09 7.73 -0.43
N VAL A 284 4.90 8.47 0.66
CA VAL A 284 4.38 9.86 0.63
C VAL A 284 5.38 10.80 1.30
N ASP A 285 5.96 11.72 0.54
CA ASP A 285 6.93 12.71 1.01
C ASP A 285 6.38 14.14 0.86
N TYR A 286 5.97 14.76 1.92
CA TYR A 286 5.83 14.34 3.31
C TYR A 286 4.42 14.70 3.84
N LEU A 287 4.04 14.05 4.92
CA LEU A 287 2.69 14.03 5.48
C LEU A 287 2.09 15.42 5.72
N GLN A 288 2.89 16.38 6.23
CA GLN A 288 2.42 17.73 6.56
C GLN A 288 2.12 18.62 5.34
N LEU A 289 2.44 18.17 4.11
CA LEU A 289 2.08 18.86 2.86
C LEU A 289 0.78 18.34 2.24
N ILE A 290 0.20 17.28 2.78
CA ILE A 290 -1.11 16.80 2.36
C ILE A 290 -2.16 17.84 2.75
N SER A 291 -3.04 18.19 1.82
CA SER A 291 -4.14 19.11 2.07
C SER A 291 -5.21 18.45 2.94
N ALA A 292 -5.54 19.06 4.06
CA ALA A 292 -6.61 18.58 4.92
C ALA A 292 -7.99 18.87 4.33
N SER A 293 -8.94 17.98 4.54
CA SER A 293 -10.34 18.17 4.11
C SER A 293 -11.01 19.34 4.80
N ASN A 294 -10.59 19.67 6.03
CA ASN A 294 -11.04 20.84 6.79
C ASN A 294 -9.89 21.82 7.00
N SER A 295 -9.82 22.86 6.16
CA SER A 295 -8.79 23.91 6.25
C SER A 295 -8.94 24.83 7.47
N ARG A 296 -10.09 24.81 8.18
CA ARG A 296 -10.35 25.62 9.37
C ARG A 296 -9.91 24.94 10.67
N ALA A 297 -9.64 23.65 10.65
CA ALA A 297 -9.16 22.91 11.80
C ALA A 297 -7.73 23.34 12.18
N SER A 298 -7.34 23.15 13.43
CA SER A 298 -5.96 23.36 13.85
C SER A 298 -5.00 22.44 13.08
N LYS A 299 -3.74 22.83 12.95
CA LYS A 299 -2.73 22.01 12.26
C LYS A 299 -2.61 20.60 12.89
N TYR A 300 -2.74 20.53 14.22
CA TYR A 300 -2.78 19.28 14.97
C TYR A 300 -3.93 18.38 14.50
N GLU A 301 -5.15 18.92 14.45
CA GLU A 301 -6.33 18.17 14.01
C GLU A 301 -6.24 17.74 12.54
N GLN A 302 -5.70 18.63 11.68
CA GLN A 302 -5.47 18.31 10.27
C GLN A 302 -4.52 17.12 10.10
N ILE A 303 -3.37 17.13 10.78
CA ILE A 303 -2.40 16.05 10.70
C ILE A 303 -2.94 14.75 11.32
N SER A 304 -3.70 14.87 12.41
CA SER A 304 -4.38 13.73 13.04
C SER A 304 -5.36 13.06 12.07
N GLN A 305 -6.19 13.86 11.39
CA GLN A 305 -7.14 13.33 10.40
C GLN A 305 -6.42 12.68 9.22
N ILE A 306 -5.37 13.30 8.69
CA ILE A 306 -4.56 12.74 7.61
C ILE A 306 -3.96 11.38 8.00
N SER A 307 -3.48 11.24 9.25
CA SER A 307 -2.95 9.96 9.76
C SER A 307 -4.02 8.87 9.76
N ILE A 308 -5.21 9.16 10.27
CA ILE A 308 -6.36 8.25 10.27
C ILE A 308 -6.71 7.85 8.83
N ASP A 309 -6.83 8.84 7.94
CA ASP A 309 -7.22 8.62 6.55
C ASP A 309 -6.20 7.75 5.81
N LEU A 310 -4.88 7.98 6.01
CA LEU A 310 -3.82 7.15 5.42
C LEU A 310 -3.86 5.71 5.98
N LYS A 311 -4.12 5.54 7.28
CA LYS A 311 -4.25 4.20 7.86
C LYS A 311 -5.47 3.45 7.30
N ASN A 312 -6.59 4.13 7.14
CA ASN A 312 -7.79 3.57 6.54
C ASN A 312 -7.55 3.22 5.06
N LEU A 313 -6.87 4.10 4.32
CA LEU A 313 -6.51 3.87 2.92
C LEU A 313 -5.57 2.66 2.76
N ALA A 314 -4.60 2.49 3.66
CA ALA A 314 -3.73 1.32 3.65
C ALA A 314 -4.53 0.02 3.82
N LYS A 315 -5.53 0.01 4.71
CA LYS A 315 -6.42 -1.14 4.93
C LYS A 315 -7.37 -1.38 3.75
N GLU A 316 -7.98 -0.32 3.23
CA GLU A 316 -8.94 -0.38 2.12
C GLU A 316 -8.32 -0.99 0.87
N LEU A 317 -7.10 -0.56 0.53
CA LEU A 317 -6.41 -1.00 -0.69
C LEU A 317 -5.49 -2.21 -0.48
N ASP A 318 -5.38 -2.71 0.75
CA ASP A 318 -4.45 -3.78 1.17
C ASP A 318 -3.01 -3.53 0.71
N ILE A 319 -2.52 -2.29 0.89
CA ILE A 319 -1.17 -1.84 0.55
C ILE A 319 -0.40 -1.38 1.78
N ALA A 320 0.94 -1.35 1.70
CA ALA A 320 1.76 -0.67 2.68
C ALA A 320 1.88 0.82 2.33
N ILE A 321 1.61 1.70 3.29
CA ILE A 321 1.86 3.14 3.15
C ILE A 321 3.06 3.53 4.01
N ILE A 322 4.08 4.13 3.40
CA ILE A 322 5.25 4.68 4.06
C ILE A 322 5.13 6.21 4.01
N ALA A 323 4.72 6.81 5.11
CA ALA A 323 4.57 8.25 5.25
C ALA A 323 5.83 8.87 5.83
N LEU A 324 6.44 9.78 5.10
CA LEU A 324 7.57 10.56 5.61
C LEU A 324 7.02 11.74 6.41
N ALA A 325 7.60 12.00 7.59
CA ALA A 325 7.15 13.06 8.48
C ALA A 325 8.32 13.94 8.92
N GLN A 326 8.08 15.24 8.96
CA GLN A 326 9.06 16.19 9.48
C GLN A 326 8.88 16.35 10.98
N LEU A 327 9.98 16.23 11.74
CA LEU A 327 9.99 16.45 13.17
C LEU A 327 10.18 17.95 13.49
N ASN A 328 9.49 18.41 14.53
CA ASN A 328 9.66 19.76 15.03
C ASN A 328 11.04 19.92 15.73
N ARG A 329 11.60 21.12 15.65
CA ARG A 329 12.79 21.47 16.45
C ARG A 329 12.38 21.50 17.92
N ARG A 330 13.01 20.69 18.77
CA ARG A 330 12.97 20.94 20.20
C ARG A 330 13.66 22.30 20.45
N VAL A 331 13.08 23.13 21.29
CA VAL A 331 13.81 24.24 21.89
C VAL A 331 14.98 23.61 22.66
N ASP A 332 16.20 23.97 22.29
CA ASP A 332 17.43 23.41 22.81
C ASP A 332 17.37 23.27 24.33
N SER A 333 17.25 22.05 24.83
CA SER A 333 17.26 21.77 26.25
C SER A 333 18.68 21.58 26.80
N GLY A 334 19.70 21.84 25.99
CA GLY A 334 21.12 21.76 26.37
C GLY A 334 21.61 20.40 26.84
N LYS A 335 20.83 19.33 26.62
CA LYS A 335 21.19 17.97 27.04
C LYS A 335 21.97 17.25 25.93
N ALA A 336 23.03 16.56 26.30
CA ALA A 336 23.94 15.83 25.42
C ALA A 336 23.31 14.70 24.59
N ASP A 337 22.07 14.30 24.87
CA ASP A 337 21.36 13.25 24.12
C ASP A 337 20.12 13.85 23.42
N ASP A 338 20.36 14.50 22.26
CA ASP A 338 19.33 15.17 21.46
C ASP A 338 18.72 14.23 20.38
N ARG A 339 18.64 12.94 20.71
CA ARG A 339 17.99 11.97 19.80
C ARG A 339 16.51 12.24 19.71
N PRO A 340 15.93 12.14 18.48
CA PRO A 340 14.51 12.27 18.32
C PRO A 340 13.78 11.13 19.02
N VAL A 341 12.62 11.45 19.59
CA VAL A 341 11.71 10.48 20.21
C VAL A 341 10.33 10.56 19.54
N ALA A 342 9.50 9.52 19.73
CA ALA A 342 8.16 9.49 19.11
C ALA A 342 7.32 10.74 19.43
N SER A 343 7.49 11.33 20.61
CA SER A 343 6.82 12.58 20.98
C SER A 343 7.28 13.82 20.18
N ASP A 344 8.35 13.75 19.40
CA ASP A 344 8.78 14.85 18.51
C ASP A 344 7.96 14.90 17.21
N LEU A 345 7.19 13.85 16.94
CA LEU A 345 6.06 13.86 16.02
C LEU A 345 4.87 14.68 16.59
N ARG A 346 5.14 15.65 17.45
CA ARG A 346 4.32 16.32 18.45
C ARG A 346 3.05 17.00 17.92
N ASP A 347 2.96 17.25 16.64
CA ASP A 347 1.74 17.80 16.04
C ASP A 347 0.67 16.70 15.80
N SER A 348 0.91 15.45 16.23
CA SER A 348 -0.13 14.42 16.28
C SER A 348 0.28 13.21 17.14
N GLY A 349 -0.14 13.16 18.39
CA GLY A 349 -0.19 11.91 19.16
C GLY A 349 -0.98 10.82 18.42
N GLN A 350 -1.80 11.24 17.45
CA GLN A 350 -2.57 10.35 16.58
C GLN A 350 -1.67 9.55 15.63
N ILE A 351 -0.61 10.14 15.04
CA ILE A 351 0.37 9.39 14.21
C ILE A 351 0.98 8.24 15.04
N GLU A 352 1.31 8.53 16.30
CA GLU A 352 1.85 7.50 17.17
C GLU A 352 0.85 6.36 17.44
N GLN A 353 -0.44 6.67 17.49
CA GLN A 353 -1.49 5.64 17.66
C GLN A 353 -1.72 4.83 16.40
N ASP A 354 -1.84 5.48 15.24
CA ASP A 354 -2.25 4.85 13.98
C ASP A 354 -1.12 4.06 13.31
N ALA A 355 0.14 4.54 13.41
CA ALA A 355 1.27 3.89 12.77
C ALA A 355 1.54 2.50 13.38
N ASP A 356 1.78 1.52 12.52
CA ASP A 356 2.20 0.18 12.93
C ASP A 356 3.70 0.15 13.26
N VAL A 357 4.49 0.94 12.52
CA VAL A 357 5.93 1.12 12.73
C VAL A 357 6.28 2.59 12.66
N ILE A 358 7.11 3.04 13.59
CA ILE A 358 7.70 4.39 13.57
C ILE A 358 9.22 4.25 13.55
N MET A 359 9.84 4.83 12.54
CA MET A 359 11.28 4.94 12.37
C MET A 359 11.70 6.39 12.51
N LEU A 360 12.64 6.67 13.38
CA LEU A 360 13.20 8.01 13.56
C LEU A 360 14.62 8.04 13.04
N LEU A 361 14.91 9.05 12.22
CA LEU A 361 16.23 9.25 11.65
C LEU A 361 16.94 10.39 12.38
N SER A 362 18.19 10.16 12.77
CA SER A 362 19.08 11.19 13.31
C SER A 362 20.49 11.03 12.75
N ARG A 363 21.27 12.10 12.77
CA ARG A 363 22.71 12.03 12.47
C ARG A 363 23.49 11.93 13.75
N GLU A 364 24.48 11.05 13.78
CA GLU A 364 25.46 11.01 14.83
C GLU A 364 26.37 12.23 14.65
N GLN A 365 26.43 13.12 15.62
CA GLN A 365 27.41 14.20 15.65
C GLN A 365 28.75 13.60 16.05
N ASN A 366 29.64 13.41 15.10
CA ASN A 366 31.05 13.16 15.40
C ASN A 366 31.70 14.52 15.71
N ASP A 367 32.59 14.57 16.70
CA ASP A 367 33.35 15.78 17.02
C ASP A 367 34.14 16.31 15.81
N ASP A 368 34.49 15.44 14.87
CA ASP A 368 35.09 15.82 13.58
C ASP A 368 34.19 16.67 12.68
N ASP A 369 32.87 16.57 12.79
CA ASP A 369 31.93 17.39 11.98
C ASP A 369 31.84 18.81 12.52
N LYS A 370 32.00 19.03 13.82
CA LYS A 370 32.10 20.41 14.40
C LYS A 370 33.33 21.14 13.90
N PHE A 371 34.48 20.45 13.79
CA PHE A 371 35.69 21.04 13.26
C PHE A 371 35.63 21.31 11.74
N ARG A 372 34.75 20.64 11.00
CA ARG A 372 34.56 20.85 9.55
C ARG A 372 33.69 22.06 9.26
N ASP A 373 32.62 22.26 9.99
CA ASP A 373 31.73 23.43 9.83
C ASP A 373 32.49 24.74 10.13
N ASP A 374 33.35 24.74 11.14
CA ASP A 374 34.19 25.90 11.46
C ASP A 374 35.29 26.17 10.40
N ARG A 375 35.82 25.13 9.72
CA ARG A 375 36.81 25.30 8.64
C ARG A 375 36.17 25.73 7.32
N ILE A 376 34.95 25.26 7.00
CA ILE A 376 34.23 25.68 5.79
C ILE A 376 33.79 27.14 5.91
N ASN A 377 33.41 27.60 7.12
CA ASN A 377 33.04 28.97 7.37
C ASN A 377 34.22 29.93 7.46
N SER A 378 35.44 29.43 7.71
CA SER A 378 36.65 30.25 7.86
C SER A 378 37.44 30.46 6.56
N ASP A 379 37.37 29.58 5.55
CA ASP A 379 38.07 29.78 4.27
C ASP A 379 37.49 28.98 3.10
N PRO A 380 36.57 29.56 2.29
CA PRO A 380 35.97 28.89 1.12
C PRO A 380 36.98 28.55 0.00
N GLN A 381 38.18 29.11 0.00
CA GLN A 381 39.19 28.85 -1.03
C GLN A 381 40.07 27.61 -0.72
N HIS A 382 40.24 27.27 0.55
CA HIS A 382 40.99 26.06 0.95
C HIS A 382 40.26 24.78 0.61
N ALA A 383 38.95 24.79 0.52
CA ALA A 383 38.12 23.61 0.14
C ALA A 383 38.31 23.21 -1.35
N LYS A 384 38.82 24.13 -2.19
CA LYS A 384 39.04 23.89 -3.63
C LYS A 384 40.45 23.34 -4.00
N LEU A 385 41.37 23.41 -3.09
CA LEU A 385 42.81 23.11 -3.41
C LEU A 385 43.28 21.70 -3.06
N ASN A 386 42.59 21.01 -2.17
CA ASN A 386 42.91 19.62 -1.85
C ASN A 386 41.89 18.73 -2.52
N GLY A 387 42.21 18.19 -3.70
CA GLY A 387 41.39 17.34 -4.57
C GLY A 387 40.72 16.10 -3.94
N ASP A 388 40.66 16.02 -2.63
CA ASP A 388 39.83 15.11 -1.84
C ASP A 388 38.46 15.73 -1.58
N MET A 389 37.57 15.68 -2.56
CA MET A 389 36.14 15.72 -2.30
C MET A 389 35.76 14.46 -1.53
N LEU A 390 36.14 14.42 -0.27
CA LEU A 390 35.59 13.48 0.71
C LEU A 390 34.13 13.84 0.87
N GLY A 391 33.27 13.19 0.10
CA GLY A 391 31.83 13.34 0.17
C GLY A 391 31.35 13.25 1.61
N TYR A 392 30.34 14.05 1.95
CA TYR A 392 29.69 14.09 3.25
C TYR A 392 29.28 12.66 3.69
N LYS A 393 30.12 12.01 4.46
CA LYS A 393 29.92 10.68 4.99
C LYS A 393 29.62 10.81 6.47
N SER A 394 28.37 11.09 6.80
CA SER A 394 27.90 11.07 8.18
C SER A 394 27.23 9.74 8.52
N VAL A 395 27.25 9.37 9.78
CA VAL A 395 26.50 8.21 10.27
C VAL A 395 25.06 8.66 10.52
N ILE A 396 24.13 7.94 9.90
CA ILE A 396 22.72 8.06 10.20
C ILE A 396 22.28 6.94 11.13
N LEU A 397 21.55 7.29 12.16
CA LEU A 397 20.90 6.36 13.07
C LEU A 397 19.48 6.16 12.60
N VAL A 398 19.09 4.91 12.42
CA VAL A 398 17.71 4.52 12.14
C VAL A 398 17.19 3.83 13.38
N ASP A 399 16.29 4.49 14.10
CA ASP A 399 15.71 4.00 15.36
C ASP A 399 14.25 3.61 15.14
N VAL A 400 13.94 2.33 15.24
CA VAL A 400 12.58 1.79 15.22
C VAL A 400 12.01 1.90 16.63
N VAL A 401 11.37 3.02 16.93
CA VAL A 401 10.85 3.33 18.29
C VAL A 401 9.48 2.72 18.57
N LYS A 402 8.75 2.36 17.52
CA LYS A 402 7.48 1.62 17.61
C LYS A 402 7.44 0.53 16.56
N ASN A 403 7.00 -0.66 16.94
CA ASN A 403 6.75 -1.78 16.03
C ASN A 403 5.67 -2.70 16.60
N ARG A 404 4.48 -2.72 15.99
CA ARG A 404 3.37 -3.58 16.42
C ARG A 404 3.58 -5.06 16.09
N HIS A 405 4.48 -5.36 15.16
CA HIS A 405 4.62 -6.71 14.59
C HIS A 405 6.00 -7.33 14.80
N GLY A 406 6.86 -6.65 15.56
CA GLY A 406 8.23 -7.11 15.75
C GLY A 406 8.93 -6.39 16.90
N ARG A 407 10.25 -6.33 16.81
CA ARG A 407 11.09 -5.70 17.82
C ARG A 407 11.28 -4.21 17.53
N THR A 408 11.41 -3.43 18.57
CA THR A 408 12.03 -2.10 18.50
C THR A 408 13.54 -2.26 18.53
N GLY A 409 14.26 -1.31 17.98
CA GLY A 409 15.72 -1.36 17.98
C GLY A 409 16.31 -0.32 17.03
N MET A 410 17.61 -0.20 17.07
CA MET A 410 18.34 0.82 16.35
C MET A 410 19.49 0.18 15.56
N PHE A 411 19.76 0.72 14.38
CA PHE A 411 20.97 0.41 13.63
C PHE A 411 21.60 1.67 13.06
N LYS A 412 22.88 1.56 12.75
CA LYS A 412 23.66 2.63 12.10
C LYS A 412 23.79 2.32 10.62
N ALA A 413 23.74 3.36 9.81
CA ALA A 413 24.03 3.30 8.38
C ALA A 413 24.90 4.52 7.99
N LYS A 414 25.69 4.38 6.95
CA LYS A 414 26.47 5.45 6.40
C LYS A 414 25.62 6.27 5.45
N PHE A 415 25.51 7.57 5.68
CA PHE A 415 24.91 8.50 4.74
C PHE A 415 25.97 9.00 3.76
N ASP A 416 25.76 8.76 2.48
CA ASP A 416 26.59 9.19 1.38
C ASP A 416 25.87 10.28 0.59
N GLY A 417 26.07 11.53 0.99
CA GLY A 417 25.36 12.68 0.44
C GLY A 417 25.71 12.93 -1.02
N ASP A 418 26.95 12.64 -1.43
CA ASP A 418 27.40 12.84 -2.81
C ASP A 418 26.61 11.97 -3.79
N TYR A 419 26.20 10.79 -3.34
CA TYR A 419 25.45 9.84 -4.16
C TYR A 419 24.00 9.65 -3.67
N SER A 420 23.52 10.52 -2.79
CA SER A 420 22.14 10.51 -2.31
C SER A 420 21.64 9.14 -1.87
N ARG A 421 22.38 8.45 -1.01
CA ARG A 421 22.06 7.10 -0.52
C ARG A 421 22.50 6.85 0.92
N ILE A 422 21.91 5.81 1.53
CA ILE A 422 22.42 5.21 2.77
C ILE A 422 22.93 3.80 2.51
N VAL A 423 23.96 3.39 3.23
CA VAL A 423 24.59 2.07 3.12
C VAL A 423 24.74 1.50 4.52
N GLU A 424 24.24 0.29 4.76
CA GLU A 424 24.43 -0.43 6.03
C GLU A 424 25.87 -0.86 6.20
N PHE A 425 26.32 -0.96 7.46
CA PHE A 425 27.65 -1.46 7.81
C PHE A 425 27.68 -2.98 7.87
#